data_4abff3f60db4bf967feb0b450351769d
#
_entry.id   4abff3f60db4bf967feb0b450351769d
#
_cell.length_a   1.000
_cell.length_b   1.000
_cell.length_c   1.000
_cell.angle_alpha   90.00
_cell.angle_beta   90.00
_cell.angle_gamma   90.00
#
_symmetry.space_group_name_H-M   'P 1'
#
loop_
_entity.id
_entity.type
_entity.pdbx_description
1 polymer ?
#
loop_
_entity_poly.entity_id
_entity_poly.type
_entity_poly.pdbx_seq_one_letter_code
_entity_poly.pdbx_strand_id
1 'polypeptide(L)'
;GGVERLNLGRAGADLPQLARLTGIGTMQFGLDGLGRSVPEILASLTGKGTVSLRQGELAGFAFADLLRRAERNPGLALRDWRQGRTAFDSAGFTATVANGQLTLSDAQMAGAGYRMTLVGTAALSGPTLDMAALLQPASGPLRLPFSLKGPLSAPTFELQTDALLRPAGAAEGETLPLR
;
A
#
# COMPACT_ATOMS: atom_id res chain seq x y z
N GLY A 1 17.47 11.05 -17.59
CA GLY A 1 16.45 10.19 -17.05
C GLY A 1 15.87 9.28 -18.10
N GLY A 2 16.24 8.01 -18.08
CA GLY A 2 15.75 7.00 -19.01
C GLY A 2 14.41 6.43 -18.56
N VAL A 3 13.50 6.23 -19.49
CA VAL A 3 12.32 5.39 -19.30
C VAL A 3 12.77 3.94 -19.44
N GLU A 4 12.93 3.25 -18.35
CA GLU A 4 13.21 1.82 -18.39
C GLU A 4 11.90 1.04 -18.19
N ARG A 5 11.63 0.10 -19.08
CA ARG A 5 10.60 -0.92 -18.88
C ARG A 5 11.16 -1.95 -17.90
N LEU A 6 10.79 -1.83 -16.65
CA LEU A 6 11.17 -2.78 -15.63
C LEU A 6 10.18 -3.94 -15.59
N ASN A 7 10.68 -5.12 -15.85
CA ASN A 7 9.98 -6.34 -15.46
C ASN A 7 10.30 -6.59 -13.99
N LEU A 8 9.38 -6.22 -13.11
CA LEU A 8 9.55 -6.34 -11.67
C LEU A 8 9.82 -7.77 -11.20
N GLY A 9 9.45 -8.77 -11.97
CA GLY A 9 9.81 -10.16 -11.69
C GLY A 9 11.31 -10.43 -11.75
N ARG A 10 12.07 -9.64 -12.55
CA ARG A 10 13.54 -9.71 -12.57
C ARG A 10 14.21 -8.82 -11.54
N ALA A 11 13.67 -7.62 -11.31
CA ALA A 11 14.17 -6.72 -10.26
C ALA A 11 13.90 -7.29 -8.85
N GLY A 12 12.85 -8.09 -8.68
CA GLY A 12 12.52 -8.75 -7.42
C GLY A 12 13.49 -9.84 -6.99
N ALA A 13 14.33 -10.36 -7.89
CA ALA A 13 15.37 -11.33 -7.52
C ALA A 13 16.47 -10.71 -6.65
N ASP A 14 16.73 -9.41 -6.82
CA ASP A 14 17.74 -8.67 -6.07
C ASP A 14 17.17 -7.97 -4.82
N LEU A 15 15.84 -7.84 -4.73
CA LEU A 15 15.13 -7.20 -3.60
C LEU A 15 13.98 -8.10 -3.13
N PRO A 16 14.18 -8.95 -2.12
CA PRO A 16 13.18 -9.92 -1.66
C PRO A 16 11.82 -9.31 -1.29
N GLN A 17 11.78 -8.04 -0.89
CA GLN A 17 10.56 -7.33 -0.54
C GLN A 17 9.69 -7.00 -1.77
N LEU A 18 10.30 -6.85 -2.94
CA LEU A 18 9.60 -6.61 -4.21
C LEU A 18 9.21 -7.92 -4.94
N ALA A 19 9.74 -9.05 -4.51
CA ALA A 19 9.41 -10.37 -5.09
C ALA A 19 7.94 -10.76 -4.92
N ARG A 20 7.21 -10.05 -4.06
CA ARG A 20 5.77 -10.26 -3.85
C ARG A 20 4.88 -9.50 -4.83
N LEU A 21 5.45 -8.59 -5.60
CA LEU A 21 4.75 -7.77 -6.56
C LEU A 21 5.25 -8.07 -7.96
N THR A 22 4.39 -8.50 -8.85
CA THR A 22 4.67 -8.72 -10.26
C THR A 22 3.82 -7.80 -11.10
N GLY A 23 4.25 -7.48 -12.31
CA GLY A 23 3.50 -6.62 -13.22
C GLY A 23 4.36 -6.08 -14.34
N ILE A 24 3.71 -5.47 -15.30
CA ILE A 24 4.33 -4.77 -16.43
C ILE A 24 4.14 -3.28 -16.19
N GLY A 25 5.21 -2.50 -16.27
CA GLY A 25 5.03 -1.09 -16.02
C GLY A 25 6.23 -0.22 -16.34
N THR A 26 6.08 1.02 -15.97
CA THR A 26 7.09 2.06 -16.11
C THR A 26 7.44 2.63 -14.76
N MET A 27 8.71 2.94 -14.58
CA MET A 27 9.23 3.62 -13.41
C MET A 27 10.08 4.82 -13.86
N GLN A 28 9.91 5.93 -13.18
CA GLN A 28 10.71 7.14 -13.39
C GLN A 28 11.18 7.63 -12.04
N PHE A 29 12.48 7.81 -11.88
CA PHE A 29 13.08 8.32 -10.66
C PHE A 29 14.07 9.44 -10.97
N GLY A 30 14.03 10.48 -10.16
CA GLY A 30 15.05 11.49 -10.06
C GLY A 30 15.39 11.64 -8.59
N LEU A 31 16.49 11.02 -8.18
CA LEU A 31 16.93 11.00 -6.77
C LEU A 31 18.39 11.46 -6.70
N ASP A 32 18.65 12.35 -5.77
CA ASP A 32 19.98 12.86 -5.43
C ASP A 32 20.29 12.56 -3.97
N GLY A 33 21.50 12.11 -3.70
CA GLY A 33 21.95 11.81 -2.34
C GLY A 33 23.45 12.05 -2.21
N LEU A 34 23.87 12.48 -1.05
CA LEU A 34 25.27 12.78 -0.70
C LEU A 34 25.67 11.99 0.55
N GLY A 35 26.81 11.34 0.49
CA GLY A 35 27.36 10.62 1.65
C GLY A 35 28.57 9.79 1.27
N ARG A 36 29.31 9.37 2.30
CA ARG A 36 30.50 8.50 2.18
C ARG A 36 30.16 7.03 2.42
N SER A 37 28.96 6.75 2.91
CA SER A 37 28.44 5.40 3.16
C SER A 37 26.99 5.27 2.65
N VAL A 38 26.54 4.05 2.41
CA VAL A 38 25.16 3.80 1.98
C VAL A 38 24.14 4.38 2.96
N PRO A 39 24.25 4.22 4.28
CA PRO A 39 23.33 4.85 5.23
C PRO A 39 23.30 6.39 5.14
N GLU A 40 24.46 7.03 4.94
CA GLU A 40 24.52 8.49 4.78
C GLU A 40 23.84 8.95 3.48
N ILE A 41 24.06 8.25 2.37
CA ILE A 41 23.40 8.52 1.10
C ILE A 41 21.88 8.38 1.25
N LEU A 42 21.41 7.30 1.88
CA LEU A 42 20.00 7.07 2.12
C LEU A 42 19.37 8.14 3.02
N ALA A 43 20.09 8.61 4.05
CA ALA A 43 19.62 9.65 4.95
C ALA A 43 19.54 11.04 4.30
N SER A 44 20.35 11.29 3.27
CA SER A 44 20.37 12.56 2.52
C SER A 44 19.52 12.53 1.25
N LEU A 45 18.95 11.38 0.90
CA LEU A 45 18.24 11.17 -0.35
C LEU A 45 17.05 12.14 -0.50
N THR A 46 16.99 12.80 -1.65
CA THR A 46 15.93 13.76 -1.97
C THR A 46 15.53 13.62 -3.44
N GLY A 47 14.25 13.74 -3.74
CA GLY A 47 13.77 13.70 -5.11
C GLY A 47 12.35 13.20 -5.24
N LYS A 48 12.02 12.70 -6.43
CA LYS A 48 10.71 12.15 -6.78
C LYS A 48 10.83 10.89 -7.59
N GLY A 49 9.84 10.02 -7.44
CA GLY A 49 9.67 8.86 -8.28
C GLY A 49 8.21 8.58 -8.58
N THR A 50 7.95 8.06 -9.76
CA THR A 50 6.63 7.56 -10.14
C THR A 50 6.73 6.12 -10.61
N VAL A 51 5.75 5.32 -10.22
CA VAL A 51 5.60 3.93 -10.63
C VAL A 51 4.20 3.74 -11.19
N SER A 52 4.10 3.09 -12.33
CA SER A 52 2.84 2.71 -12.94
C SER A 52 2.93 1.28 -13.44
N LEU A 53 2.09 0.41 -12.92
CA LEU A 53 2.04 -1.02 -13.21
C LEU A 53 0.69 -1.40 -13.81
N ARG A 54 0.70 -2.38 -14.68
CA ARG A 54 -0.50 -2.99 -15.25
C ARG A 54 -0.39 -4.50 -15.21
N GLN A 55 -1.55 -5.17 -15.10
CA GLN A 55 -1.68 -6.62 -15.22
C GLN A 55 -0.65 -7.37 -14.36
N GLY A 56 -0.80 -7.26 -13.08
CA GLY A 56 0.12 -7.87 -12.15
C GLY A 56 -0.58 -8.60 -11.02
N GLU A 57 0.22 -9.05 -10.08
CA GLU A 57 -0.22 -9.81 -8.93
C GLU A 57 0.59 -9.45 -7.70
N LEU A 58 -0.10 -9.31 -6.58
CA LEU A 58 0.50 -9.16 -5.25
C LEU A 58 0.35 -10.49 -4.50
N ALA A 59 1.46 -11.15 -4.21
CA ALA A 59 1.48 -12.37 -3.42
C ALA A 59 1.45 -12.09 -1.92
N GLY A 60 0.82 -12.96 -1.15
CA GLY A 60 0.73 -12.89 0.31
C GLY A 60 -0.52 -12.22 0.85
N PHE A 61 -1.44 -11.77 0.00
CA PHE A 61 -2.70 -11.14 0.40
C PHE A 61 -3.82 -11.53 -0.54
N ALA A 62 -4.97 -11.85 0.03
CA ALA A 62 -6.20 -12.21 -0.71
C ALA A 62 -7.27 -11.13 -0.49
N PHE A 63 -7.07 -9.93 -1.02
CA PHE A 63 -7.95 -8.78 -0.79
C PHE A 63 -9.36 -8.95 -1.34
N ALA A 64 -9.51 -9.55 -2.51
CA ALA A 64 -10.82 -9.83 -3.08
C ALA A 64 -11.63 -10.83 -2.23
N ASP A 65 -10.97 -11.85 -1.68
CA ASP A 65 -11.59 -12.80 -0.77
C ASP A 65 -11.93 -12.17 0.57
N LEU A 66 -11.06 -11.32 1.08
CA LEU A 66 -11.31 -10.57 2.31
C LEU A 66 -12.57 -9.73 2.19
N LEU A 67 -12.74 -9.00 1.09
CA LEU A 67 -13.93 -8.18 0.84
C LEU A 67 -15.20 -9.04 0.75
N ARG A 68 -15.19 -10.12 -0.01
CA ARG A 68 -16.34 -11.04 -0.14
C ARG A 68 -16.75 -11.66 1.20
N ARG A 69 -15.78 -12.01 2.04
CA ARG A 69 -16.05 -12.53 3.37
C ARG A 69 -16.58 -11.45 4.30
N ALA A 70 -16.03 -10.23 4.24
CA ALA A 70 -16.48 -9.11 5.04
C ALA A 70 -17.92 -8.69 4.74
N GLU A 71 -18.36 -8.79 3.49
CA GLU A 71 -19.74 -8.55 3.10
C GLU A 71 -20.71 -9.59 3.67
N ARG A 72 -20.28 -10.85 3.75
CA ARG A 72 -21.13 -11.97 4.23
C ARG A 72 -21.08 -12.16 5.73
N ASN A 73 -19.88 -12.12 6.30
CA ASN A 73 -19.66 -12.33 7.72
C ASN A 73 -18.37 -11.62 8.18
N PRO A 74 -18.49 -10.39 8.70
CA PRO A 74 -17.33 -9.60 9.14
C PRO A 74 -16.45 -10.32 10.16
N GLY A 75 -17.02 -11.13 11.05
CA GLY A 75 -16.28 -11.85 12.07
C GLY A 75 -15.36 -12.96 11.55
N LEU A 76 -15.65 -13.50 10.38
CA LEU A 76 -14.84 -14.54 9.71
C LEU A 76 -13.90 -13.97 8.65
N ALA A 77 -14.09 -12.73 8.25
CA ALA A 77 -13.32 -12.10 7.20
C ALA A 77 -11.82 -12.02 7.49
N LEU A 78 -11.45 -11.97 8.77
CA LEU A 78 -10.07 -11.82 9.25
C LEU A 78 -9.25 -13.11 9.22
N ARG A 79 -9.86 -14.23 8.84
CA ARG A 79 -9.12 -15.51 8.72
C ARG A 79 -8.42 -15.57 7.37
N ASP A 80 -7.15 -15.96 7.40
CA ASP A 80 -6.35 -16.33 6.22
C ASP A 80 -6.19 -15.27 5.11
N TRP A 81 -6.53 -14.00 5.39
CA TRP A 81 -6.42 -12.92 4.40
C TRP A 81 -4.97 -12.55 4.04
N ARG A 82 -4.02 -12.93 4.89
CA ARG A 82 -2.57 -12.77 4.66
C ARG A 82 -1.96 -13.90 3.84
N GLN A 83 -2.79 -14.77 3.30
CA GLN A 83 -2.39 -15.87 2.43
C GLN A 83 -3.04 -15.68 1.05
N GLY A 84 -2.48 -16.31 0.03
CA GLY A 84 -2.99 -16.25 -1.32
C GLY A 84 -2.40 -15.12 -2.14
N ARG A 85 -3.13 -14.67 -3.13
CA ARG A 85 -2.68 -13.71 -4.14
C ARG A 85 -3.81 -12.77 -4.51
N THR A 86 -3.44 -11.54 -4.87
CA THR A 86 -4.37 -10.55 -5.40
C THR A 86 -3.88 -10.09 -6.77
N ALA A 87 -4.64 -10.43 -7.81
CA ALA A 87 -4.42 -9.89 -9.14
C ALA A 87 -4.90 -8.44 -9.20
N PHE A 88 -4.18 -7.59 -9.94
CA PHE A 88 -4.58 -6.22 -10.20
C PHE A 88 -4.50 -5.89 -11.69
N ASP A 89 -5.37 -5.00 -12.14
CA ASP A 89 -5.37 -4.45 -13.49
C ASP A 89 -4.42 -3.25 -13.58
N SER A 90 -4.41 -2.44 -12.53
CA SER A 90 -3.53 -1.28 -12.41
C SER A 90 -3.06 -1.06 -10.98
N ALA A 91 -1.83 -0.62 -10.84
CA ALA A 91 -1.28 -0.12 -9.59
C ALA A 91 -0.30 1.01 -9.89
N GLY A 92 -0.22 1.99 -9.03
CA GLY A 92 0.69 3.11 -9.24
C GLY A 92 0.82 3.99 -8.02
N PHE A 93 1.92 4.72 -7.97
CA PHE A 93 2.14 5.71 -6.93
C PHE A 93 3.14 6.77 -7.41
N THR A 94 3.04 7.93 -6.79
CA THR A 94 4.07 8.96 -6.79
C THR A 94 4.68 9.04 -5.40
N ALA A 95 6.00 8.96 -5.34
CA ALA A 95 6.75 9.10 -4.12
C ALA A 95 7.56 10.39 -4.15
N THR A 96 7.54 11.13 -3.07
CA THR A 96 8.50 12.20 -2.80
C THR A 96 9.44 11.77 -1.70
N VAL A 97 10.72 12.07 -1.86
CA VAL A 97 11.76 11.77 -0.87
C VAL A 97 12.41 13.07 -0.45
N ALA A 98 12.50 13.30 0.85
CA ALA A 98 13.18 14.44 1.42
C ALA A 98 13.98 13.98 2.65
N ASN A 99 15.28 14.22 2.62
CA ASN A 99 16.18 13.83 3.71
C ASN A 99 15.99 12.37 4.17
N GLY A 100 15.92 11.46 3.21
CA GLY A 100 15.76 10.03 3.48
C GLY A 100 14.37 9.59 3.95
N GLN A 101 13.38 10.48 3.94
CA GLN A 101 12.00 10.15 4.22
C GLN A 101 11.17 10.13 2.93
N LEU A 102 10.65 8.97 2.61
CA LEU A 102 9.73 8.77 1.49
C LEU A 102 8.30 9.06 1.94
N THR A 103 7.56 9.77 1.12
CA THR A 103 6.13 10.04 1.33
C THR A 103 5.34 9.57 0.12
N LEU A 104 4.30 8.78 0.37
CA LEU A 104 3.28 8.36 -0.60
C LEU A 104 1.99 9.10 -0.31
N SER A 105 1.45 9.80 -1.30
CA SER A 105 0.19 10.55 -1.16
C SER A 105 -0.94 10.02 -2.04
N ASP A 106 -0.62 9.26 -3.07
CA ASP A 106 -1.55 8.86 -4.13
C ASP A 106 -1.37 7.41 -4.59
N ALA A 107 -0.77 6.56 -3.75
CA ALA A 107 -0.63 5.15 -4.10
C ALA A 107 -1.99 4.47 -4.19
N GLN A 108 -2.22 3.75 -5.29
CA GLN A 108 -3.46 3.06 -5.56
C GLN A 108 -3.25 1.74 -6.29
N MET A 109 -4.14 0.81 -6.05
CA MET A 109 -4.23 -0.46 -6.77
C MET A 109 -5.70 -0.79 -7.01
N ALA A 110 -6.01 -1.25 -8.20
CA ALA A 110 -7.36 -1.67 -8.56
C ALA A 110 -7.34 -2.96 -9.39
N GLY A 111 -8.30 -3.81 -9.14
CA GLY A 111 -8.51 -5.05 -9.86
C GLY A 111 -9.98 -5.45 -9.89
N ALA A 112 -10.24 -6.69 -10.27
CA ALA A 112 -11.58 -7.22 -10.35
C ALA A 112 -12.28 -7.19 -8.97
N GLY A 113 -13.28 -6.32 -8.85
CA GLY A 113 -14.12 -6.22 -7.67
C GLY A 113 -13.55 -5.45 -6.48
N TYR A 114 -12.37 -4.83 -6.59
CA TYR A 114 -11.78 -4.08 -5.48
C TYR A 114 -10.99 -2.85 -5.92
N ARG A 115 -10.82 -1.94 -4.98
CA ARG A 115 -9.90 -0.80 -5.05
C ARG A 115 -9.19 -0.62 -3.71
N MET A 116 -7.92 -0.31 -3.76
CA MET A 116 -7.11 -0.01 -2.58
C MET A 116 -6.37 1.32 -2.79
N THR A 117 -6.32 2.11 -1.75
CA THR A 117 -5.48 3.31 -1.67
C THR A 117 -4.53 3.21 -0.50
N LEU A 118 -3.35 3.79 -0.62
CA LEU A 118 -2.30 3.77 0.39
C LEU A 118 -1.68 5.15 0.50
N VAL A 119 -1.53 5.64 1.72
CA VAL A 119 -0.85 6.89 2.04
C VAL A 119 0.06 6.69 3.24
N GLY A 120 1.10 7.46 3.34
CA GLY A 120 1.98 7.43 4.51
C GLY A 120 3.44 7.69 4.18
N THR A 121 4.30 7.30 5.08
CA THR A 121 5.73 7.56 5.03
C THR A 121 6.57 6.31 5.27
N ALA A 122 7.79 6.35 4.77
CA ALA A 122 8.81 5.34 5.03
C ALA A 122 10.17 6.01 5.24
N ALA A 123 10.88 5.63 6.29
CA ALA A 123 12.27 6.03 6.49
C ALA A 123 13.19 5.10 5.71
N LEU A 124 14.14 5.64 4.95
CA LEU A 124 15.03 4.86 4.10
C LEU A 124 16.34 4.45 4.80
N SER A 125 16.81 5.23 5.74
CA SER A 125 18.08 4.98 6.45
C SER A 125 17.96 3.92 7.55
N GLY A 126 16.78 3.67 8.08
CA GLY A 126 16.44 2.54 8.94
C GLY A 126 15.07 2.07 8.51
N PRO A 127 14.95 1.18 7.49
CA PRO A 127 13.75 1.01 6.74
C PRO A 127 12.53 0.68 7.60
N THR A 128 11.72 1.70 7.89
CA THR A 128 10.49 1.60 8.68
C THR A 128 9.34 2.22 7.91
N LEU A 129 8.15 1.65 8.10
CA LEU A 129 6.91 2.07 7.47
C LEU A 129 5.95 2.66 8.49
N ASP A 130 5.22 3.69 8.08
CA ASP A 130 4.02 4.19 8.76
C ASP A 130 3.01 4.60 7.70
N MET A 131 2.18 3.66 7.32
CA MET A 131 1.25 3.79 6.22
C MET A 131 -0.17 3.43 6.63
N ALA A 132 -1.13 4.10 6.03
CA ALA A 132 -2.56 3.80 6.14
C ALA A 132 -3.11 3.42 4.78
N ALA A 133 -3.91 2.37 4.75
CA ALA A 133 -4.56 1.89 3.54
C ALA A 133 -6.06 1.78 3.72
N LEU A 134 -6.78 1.92 2.63
CA LEU A 134 -8.21 1.71 2.54
C LEU A 134 -8.49 0.72 1.43
N LEU A 135 -9.06 -0.42 1.78
CA LEU A 135 -9.56 -1.43 0.86
C LEU A 135 -11.08 -1.31 0.76
N GLN A 136 -11.60 -1.26 -0.45
CA GLN A 136 -13.04 -1.16 -0.70
C GLN A 136 -13.42 -1.98 -1.93
N PRO A 137 -14.66 -2.50 -2.00
CA PRO A 137 -15.16 -3.10 -3.21
C PRO A 137 -15.32 -2.06 -4.32
N ALA A 138 -15.31 -2.51 -5.57
CA ALA A 138 -15.53 -1.63 -6.73
C ALA A 138 -16.88 -0.92 -6.67
N SER A 139 -17.87 -1.53 -6.02
CA SER A 139 -19.19 -0.96 -5.77
C SER A 139 -19.70 -1.36 -4.38
N GLY A 140 -20.43 -0.47 -3.73
CA GLY A 140 -21.00 -0.71 -2.40
C GLY A 140 -20.32 0.11 -1.29
N PRO A 141 -20.93 0.08 -0.08
CA PRO A 141 -20.53 0.97 1.01
C PRO A 141 -19.39 0.44 1.90
N LEU A 142 -19.01 -0.83 1.73
CA LEU A 142 -18.00 -1.46 2.60
C LEU A 142 -16.65 -0.76 2.47
N ARG A 143 -16.02 -0.48 3.61
CA ARG A 143 -14.68 0.09 3.69
C ARG A 143 -13.87 -0.62 4.76
N LEU A 144 -12.67 -1.06 4.41
CA LEU A 144 -11.75 -1.75 5.29
C LEU A 144 -10.47 -0.93 5.43
N PRO A 145 -10.36 -0.06 6.43
CA PRO A 145 -9.12 0.61 6.74
C PRO A 145 -8.16 -0.32 7.46
N PHE A 146 -6.89 -0.29 7.09
CA PHE A 146 -5.82 -0.97 7.79
C PHE A 146 -4.54 -0.13 7.82
N SER A 147 -3.67 -0.43 8.75
CA SER A 147 -2.36 0.20 8.87
C SER A 147 -1.24 -0.80 8.59
N LEU A 148 -0.14 -0.26 8.09
CA LEU A 148 1.09 -0.96 7.82
C LEU A 148 2.23 -0.22 8.51
N LYS A 149 2.79 -0.79 9.57
CA LYS A 149 3.78 -0.14 10.42
C LYS A 149 4.96 -1.03 10.74
N GLY A 150 6.05 -0.41 11.11
CA GLY A 150 7.25 -1.08 11.59
C GLY A 150 8.30 -1.33 10.51
N PRO A 151 9.27 -2.20 10.77
CA PRO A 151 10.38 -2.43 9.84
C PRO A 151 9.90 -3.02 8.51
N LEU A 152 10.50 -2.55 7.42
CA LEU A 152 10.17 -3.03 6.06
C LEU A 152 10.36 -4.54 5.90
N SER A 153 11.31 -5.11 6.63
CA SER A 153 11.59 -6.56 6.61
C SER A 153 10.49 -7.41 7.25
N ALA A 154 9.75 -6.85 8.20
CA ALA A 154 8.67 -7.53 8.93
C ALA A 154 7.58 -6.53 9.35
N PRO A 155 6.82 -5.96 8.40
CA PRO A 155 5.81 -4.97 8.72
C PRO A 155 4.63 -5.60 9.46
N THR A 156 4.06 -4.85 10.39
CA THR A 156 2.84 -5.21 11.11
C THR A 156 1.64 -4.66 10.35
N PHE A 157 0.71 -5.55 10.04
CA PHE A 157 -0.59 -5.22 9.44
C PHE A 157 -1.67 -5.25 10.51
N GLU A 158 -2.38 -4.16 10.66
CA GLU A 158 -3.52 -4.05 11.59
C GLU A 158 -4.76 -3.62 10.81
N LEU A 159 -5.76 -4.50 10.79
CA LEU A 159 -7.07 -4.16 10.26
C LEU A 159 -7.86 -3.45 11.36
N GLN A 160 -8.42 -2.28 11.04
CA GLN A 160 -9.26 -1.52 11.97
C GLN A 160 -10.68 -2.08 11.95
N THR A 161 -10.92 -3.06 12.79
CA THR A 161 -12.20 -3.79 12.86
C THR A 161 -13.38 -2.93 13.31
N ASP A 162 -13.14 -1.87 14.05
CA ASP A 162 -14.19 -0.93 14.49
C ASP A 162 -14.91 -0.27 13.31
N ALA A 163 -14.23 -0.09 12.20
CA ALA A 163 -14.83 0.45 10.97
C ALA A 163 -15.79 -0.53 10.29
N LEU A 164 -15.65 -1.84 10.51
CA LEU A 164 -16.56 -2.87 9.99
C LEU A 164 -17.93 -2.86 10.68
N LEU A 165 -18.00 -2.35 11.91
CA LEU A 165 -19.19 -2.31 12.73
C LEU A 165 -19.97 -1.00 12.58
N ARG A 166 -19.43 -0.01 11.87
CA ARG A 166 -20.12 1.25 11.60
C ARG A 166 -20.83 1.19 10.27
N PRO A 167 -22.17 1.39 10.24
CA PRO A 167 -22.88 1.51 8.97
C PRO A 167 -22.34 2.71 8.18
N ALA A 168 -22.18 2.54 6.87
CA ALA A 168 -21.77 3.61 5.98
C ALA A 168 -22.77 4.78 6.09
N GLY A 169 -22.32 5.95 6.53
CA GLY A 169 -23.15 7.13 6.70
C GLY A 169 -23.36 7.60 8.15
N ALA A 170 -22.81 6.92 9.17
CA ALA A 170 -22.72 7.48 10.51
C ALA A 170 -21.69 8.61 10.51
N ALA A 171 -22.16 9.86 10.33
CA ALA A 171 -21.34 11.03 10.52
C ALA A 171 -20.87 11.11 11.97
N GLU A 172 -19.58 11.29 12.19
CA GLU A 172 -19.07 11.67 13.51
C GLU A 172 -19.68 13.02 13.87
N GLY A 173 -20.46 13.07 14.94
CA GLY A 173 -20.79 14.31 15.61
C GLY A 173 -22.21 14.82 15.52
N GLU A 174 -23.23 14.00 15.53
CA GLU A 174 -24.56 14.46 15.92
C GLU A 174 -24.77 14.22 17.42
N THR A 175 -24.27 15.16 18.23
CA THR A 175 -24.72 15.31 19.60
C THR A 175 -26.16 15.85 19.55
N LEU A 176 -27.11 14.97 19.83
CA LEU A 176 -28.50 15.37 20.12
C LEU A 176 -28.51 16.32 21.32
N PRO A 177 -29.11 17.50 21.20
CA PRO A 177 -29.28 18.36 22.35
C PRO A 177 -30.27 17.70 23.32
N LEU A 178 -29.80 17.45 24.51
CA LEU A 178 -30.66 17.10 25.64
C LEU A 178 -31.62 18.25 25.90
N ARG A 179 -32.89 17.99 25.75
CA ARG A 179 -33.95 18.82 26.36
C ARG A 179 -34.27 18.26 27.74
#